data_19587f3359394fcb873bd6b27fe98f67
#
_entry.id   19587f3359394fcb873bd6b27fe98f67
#
_cell.length_a   1.000
_cell.length_b   1.000
_cell.length_c   1.000
_cell.angle_alpha   90.00
_cell.angle_beta   90.00
_cell.angle_gamma   90.00
#
_symmetry.space_group_name_H-M   'P 1'
#
loop_
_entity.id
_entity.type
_entity.pdbx_description
1 polymer ?
#
loop_
_entity_poly.entity_id
_entity_poly.type
_entity_poly.pdbx_seq_one_letter_code
_entity_poly.pdbx_strand_id
1 'polypeptide(L)'
;MVLQHARAILPDLLIIDSIQTLATEAVDSIPGSLSQIRECTNTLLRFSKENTISTILIGHITKDGQLAGPKILEHMVDTVLQFEGDQQYMYRILRSMKNRFGSTSEIGIYEMLQSGLRQVTNPSELLLSNHDQELSGIAVS
;
A
#
# COMPACT_ATOMS: atom_id res chain seq x y z
N MET A 1 14.30 18.13 -4.22
CA MET A 1 13.69 18.82 -3.07
C MET A 1 13.35 17.88 -1.91
N VAL A 2 12.58 16.78 -2.09
CA VAL A 2 12.23 15.81 -1.01
C VAL A 2 13.46 15.24 -0.30
N LEU A 3 14.44 14.72 -1.06
CA LEU A 3 15.67 14.14 -0.49
C LEU A 3 16.57 15.16 0.23
N GLN A 4 16.56 16.40 -0.20
CA GLN A 4 17.32 17.46 0.50
C GLN A 4 16.75 17.71 1.90
N HIS A 5 15.42 17.77 2.03
CA HIS A 5 14.76 17.87 3.32
C HIS A 5 14.98 16.64 4.19
N ALA A 6 14.83 15.45 3.61
CA ALA A 6 15.06 14.20 4.32
C ALA A 6 16.51 14.07 4.83
N ARG A 7 17.50 14.55 4.07
CA ARG A 7 18.91 14.59 4.51
C ARG A 7 19.15 15.56 5.65
N ALA A 8 18.42 16.68 5.67
CA ALA A 8 18.56 17.67 6.74
C ALA A 8 17.93 17.21 8.07
N ILE A 9 16.83 16.44 7.98
CA ILE A 9 16.04 16.00 9.16
C ILE A 9 16.51 14.63 9.66
N LEU A 10 16.97 13.73 8.76
CA LEU A 10 17.27 12.32 9.03
C LEU A 10 16.14 11.62 9.80
N PRO A 11 14.95 11.50 9.21
CA PRO A 11 13.80 10.92 9.90
C PRO A 11 13.98 9.42 10.12
N ASP A 12 13.36 8.86 11.14
CA ASP A 12 13.30 7.40 11.37
C ASP A 12 12.41 6.70 10.34
N LEU A 13 11.39 7.40 9.86
CA LEU A 13 10.43 6.93 8.87
C LEU A 13 10.16 8.01 7.82
N LEU A 14 10.28 7.64 6.55
CA LEU A 14 9.91 8.48 5.41
C LEU A 14 8.67 7.91 4.72
N ILE A 15 7.61 8.70 4.59
CA ILE A 15 6.39 8.32 3.89
C ILE A 15 6.24 9.20 2.65
N ILE A 16 6.07 8.59 1.48
CA ILE A 16 5.84 9.26 0.20
C ILE A 16 4.42 8.94 -0.28
N ASP A 17 3.57 9.96 -0.32
CA ASP A 17 2.21 9.88 -0.88
C ASP A 17 2.04 10.95 -1.98
N SER A 18 2.09 10.54 -3.22
CA SER A 18 2.32 9.21 -3.78
C SER A 18 3.58 9.20 -4.64
N ILE A 19 4.10 8.01 -4.90
CA ILE A 19 5.29 7.85 -5.76
C ILE A 19 5.06 8.39 -7.18
N GLN A 20 3.82 8.37 -7.68
CA GLN A 20 3.46 8.88 -9.01
C GLN A 20 3.60 10.39 -9.16
N THR A 21 3.59 11.14 -8.07
CA THR A 21 3.73 12.60 -8.10
C THR A 21 5.17 13.07 -8.12
N LEU A 22 6.12 12.18 -7.88
CA LEU A 22 7.53 12.50 -7.90
C LEU A 22 8.07 12.58 -9.33
N ALA A 23 9.02 13.47 -9.52
CA ALA A 23 9.78 13.61 -10.75
C ALA A 23 11.25 13.90 -10.46
N THR A 24 12.11 13.48 -11.37
CA THR A 24 13.54 13.77 -11.39
C THR A 24 13.96 14.27 -12.76
N GLU A 25 14.91 15.19 -12.79
CA GLU A 25 15.50 15.70 -14.03
C GLU A 25 16.44 14.67 -14.72
N ALA A 26 16.78 13.59 -14.02
CA ALA A 26 17.62 12.53 -14.55
C ALA A 26 16.97 11.73 -15.70
N VAL A 27 15.65 11.85 -15.87
CA VAL A 27 14.86 11.15 -16.89
C VAL A 27 13.99 12.15 -17.62
N ASP A 28 14.13 12.22 -18.95
CA ASP A 28 13.30 13.08 -19.79
C ASP A 28 11.95 12.40 -20.09
N SER A 29 11.06 12.46 -19.10
CA SER A 29 9.70 11.94 -19.22
C SER A 29 8.77 12.61 -18.21
N ILE A 30 7.48 12.54 -18.49
CA ILE A 30 6.45 13.19 -17.63
C ILE A 30 6.34 12.53 -16.25
N PRO A 31 6.01 13.29 -15.19
CA PRO A 31 5.70 12.72 -13.87
C PRO A 31 4.64 11.62 -13.97
N GLY A 32 4.78 10.56 -13.18
CA GLY A 32 3.87 9.41 -13.21
C GLY A 32 4.15 8.40 -14.32
N SER A 33 5.07 8.67 -15.25
CA SER A 33 5.52 7.67 -16.23
C SER A 33 6.33 6.57 -15.54
N LEU A 34 6.39 5.38 -16.17
CA LEU A 34 7.13 4.23 -15.65
C LEU A 34 8.60 4.53 -15.38
N SER A 35 9.25 5.25 -16.30
CA SER A 35 10.65 5.62 -16.18
C SER A 35 10.88 6.57 -15.01
N GLN A 36 10.00 7.55 -14.79
CA GLN A 36 10.05 8.46 -13.65
C GLN A 36 9.85 7.72 -12.33
N ILE A 37 8.80 6.90 -12.24
CA ILE A 37 8.50 6.12 -11.03
C ILE A 37 9.69 5.22 -10.67
N ARG A 38 10.26 4.53 -11.65
CA ARG A 38 11.41 3.64 -11.44
C ARG A 38 12.63 4.41 -10.94
N GLU A 39 12.97 5.52 -11.57
CA GLU A 39 14.15 6.30 -11.19
C GLU A 39 13.99 6.98 -9.83
N CYS A 40 12.82 7.58 -9.57
CA CYS A 40 12.52 8.14 -8.25
C CYS A 40 12.61 7.07 -7.15
N THR A 41 12.05 5.87 -7.41
CA THR A 41 12.11 4.76 -6.47
C THR A 41 13.53 4.29 -6.22
N ASN A 42 14.35 4.10 -7.26
CA ASN A 42 15.75 3.74 -7.12
C ASN A 42 16.51 4.74 -6.24
N THR A 43 16.29 6.02 -6.48
CA THR A 43 16.94 7.09 -5.72
C THR A 43 16.51 7.10 -4.26
N LEU A 44 15.21 6.91 -3.99
CA LEU A 44 14.68 6.81 -2.62
C LEU A 44 15.21 5.58 -1.89
N LEU A 45 15.21 4.40 -2.53
CA LEU A 45 15.71 3.16 -1.93
C LEU A 45 17.21 3.24 -1.60
N ARG A 46 18.01 3.84 -2.48
CA ARG A 46 19.42 4.08 -2.21
C ARG A 46 19.60 4.98 -1.01
N PHE A 47 18.90 6.12 -0.98
CA PHE A 47 18.93 7.06 0.14
C PHE A 47 18.54 6.39 1.46
N SER A 48 17.46 5.60 1.46
CA SER A 48 16.96 4.88 2.63
C SER A 48 17.99 3.89 3.18
N LYS A 49 18.64 3.13 2.29
CA LYS A 49 19.69 2.16 2.67
C LYS A 49 20.94 2.85 3.22
N GLU A 50 21.40 3.91 2.57
CA GLU A 50 22.58 4.66 2.99
C GLU A 50 22.41 5.32 4.36
N ASN A 51 21.19 5.69 4.73
CA ASN A 51 20.89 6.39 5.97
C ASN A 51 20.15 5.53 7.01
N THR A 52 19.89 4.25 6.71
CA THR A 52 19.14 3.33 7.59
C THR A 52 17.75 3.87 7.95
N ILE A 53 17.07 4.48 6.98
CA ILE A 53 15.73 5.06 7.14
C ILE A 53 14.69 4.09 6.60
N SER A 54 13.67 3.76 7.39
CA SER A 54 12.51 3.02 6.91
C SER A 54 11.69 3.88 5.96
N THR A 55 11.27 3.33 4.81
CA THR A 55 10.54 4.12 3.81
C THR A 55 9.27 3.40 3.37
N ILE A 56 8.15 4.12 3.40
CA ILE A 56 6.85 3.68 2.88
C ILE A 56 6.56 4.48 1.61
N LEU A 57 6.38 3.77 0.50
CA LEU A 57 5.97 4.33 -0.78
C LEU A 57 4.50 4.01 -1.02
N ILE A 58 3.66 5.03 -1.10
CA ILE A 58 2.24 4.86 -1.42
C ILE A 58 2.08 4.99 -2.93
N GLY A 59 1.46 3.99 -3.54
CA GLY A 59 1.13 3.95 -4.95
C GLY A 59 -0.37 3.71 -5.14
N HIS A 60 -0.98 4.43 -6.07
CA HIS A 60 -2.39 4.26 -6.41
C HIS A 60 -2.55 3.27 -7.55
N ILE A 61 -3.48 2.33 -7.40
CA ILE A 61 -3.88 1.39 -8.44
C ILE A 61 -5.10 1.98 -9.17
N THR A 62 -5.10 2.02 -10.51
CA THR A 62 -6.29 2.38 -11.27
C THR A 62 -7.33 1.27 -11.24
N LYS A 63 -8.61 1.62 -11.50
CA LYS A 63 -9.75 0.69 -11.51
C LYS A 63 -9.54 -0.52 -12.44
N ASP A 64 -8.70 -0.39 -13.45
CA ASP A 64 -8.41 -1.46 -14.43
C ASP A 64 -7.27 -2.38 -13.99
N GLY A 65 -6.73 -2.22 -12.77
CA GLY A 65 -5.62 -3.03 -12.27
C GLY A 65 -4.31 -2.86 -13.09
N GLN A 66 -4.29 -1.94 -14.03
CA GLN A 66 -3.23 -1.73 -15.00
C GLN A 66 -2.43 -0.45 -14.76
N LEU A 67 -2.07 -0.15 -13.53
CA LEU A 67 -0.95 0.78 -13.39
C LEU A 67 0.33 -0.02 -13.48
N ALA A 68 1.03 0.18 -14.58
CA ALA A 68 2.34 -0.39 -14.81
C ALA A 68 3.34 -0.01 -13.69
N GLY A 69 3.10 1.08 -12.95
CA GLY A 69 3.90 1.55 -11.82
C GLY A 69 3.98 0.58 -10.64
N PRO A 70 2.88 0.11 -10.04
CA PRO A 70 2.93 -0.76 -8.86
C PRO A 70 3.67 -2.06 -9.10
N LYS A 71 3.48 -2.73 -10.23
CA LYS A 71 4.16 -4.00 -10.54
C LYS A 71 5.68 -3.86 -10.65
N ILE A 72 6.17 -2.74 -11.17
CA ILE A 72 7.61 -2.47 -11.20
C ILE A 72 8.15 -2.31 -9.79
N LEU A 73 7.41 -1.62 -8.91
CA LEU A 73 7.81 -1.40 -7.53
C LEU A 73 7.86 -2.68 -6.71
N GLU A 74 6.97 -3.64 -6.98
CA GLU A 74 6.94 -4.93 -6.29
C GLU A 74 8.28 -5.68 -6.33
N HIS A 75 9.02 -5.56 -7.43
CA HIS A 75 10.34 -6.17 -7.55
C HIS A 75 11.46 -5.39 -6.84
N MET A 76 11.24 -4.10 -6.59
CA MET A 76 12.26 -3.20 -6.06
C MET A 76 12.22 -3.10 -4.53
N VAL A 77 11.06 -3.32 -3.91
CA VAL A 77 10.84 -3.16 -2.46
C VAL A 77 10.88 -4.49 -1.72
N ASP A 78 11.10 -4.45 -0.42
CA ASP A 78 11.18 -5.65 0.44
C ASP A 78 9.79 -6.19 0.80
N THR A 79 8.82 -5.32 0.97
CA THR A 79 7.45 -5.66 1.36
C THR A 79 6.45 -4.92 0.48
N VAL A 80 5.40 -5.62 0.06
CA VAL A 80 4.27 -5.05 -0.68
C VAL A 80 3.00 -5.33 0.08
N LEU A 81 2.31 -4.26 0.48
CA LEU A 81 1.01 -4.32 1.10
C LEU A 81 -0.03 -3.79 0.12
N GLN A 82 -1.12 -4.51 -0.04
CA GLN A 82 -2.26 -4.10 -0.84
C GLN A 82 -3.43 -3.78 0.09
N PHE A 83 -4.00 -2.60 -0.11
CA PHE A 83 -5.16 -2.13 0.63
C PHE A 83 -6.36 -2.14 -0.30
N GLU A 84 -7.26 -3.09 -0.08
CA GLU A 84 -8.45 -3.33 -0.90
C GLU A 84 -9.69 -2.77 -0.21
N GLY A 85 -10.62 -2.23 -0.99
CA GLY A 85 -11.91 -1.79 -0.50
C GLY A 85 -13.02 -2.19 -1.44
N ASP A 86 -14.12 -2.72 -0.91
CA ASP A 86 -15.34 -2.90 -1.65
C ASP A 86 -16.20 -1.65 -1.53
N GLN A 87 -16.74 -1.17 -2.67
CA GLN A 87 -17.63 0.00 -2.69
C GLN A 87 -19.00 -0.28 -2.04
N GLN A 88 -19.39 -1.56 -1.99
CA GLN A 88 -20.66 -1.99 -1.41
C GLN A 88 -20.59 -2.25 0.10
N TYR A 89 -19.37 -2.54 0.61
CA TYR A 89 -19.15 -2.86 2.01
C TYR A 89 -18.26 -1.81 2.68
N MET A 90 -18.57 -1.49 3.92
CA MET A 90 -17.83 -0.52 4.73
C MET A 90 -16.44 -1.05 5.18
N TYR A 91 -16.00 -2.18 4.61
CA TYR A 91 -14.78 -2.86 5.03
C TYR A 91 -13.61 -2.59 4.09
N ARG A 92 -12.42 -2.64 4.66
CA ARG A 92 -11.14 -2.54 3.98
C ARG A 92 -10.26 -3.70 4.41
N ILE A 93 -9.58 -4.31 3.46
CA ILE A 93 -8.70 -5.45 3.70
C ILE A 93 -7.28 -5.04 3.36
N LEU A 94 -6.37 -5.22 4.31
CA LEU A 94 -4.94 -5.06 4.13
C LEU A 94 -4.31 -6.44 3.96
N ARG A 95 -3.66 -6.68 2.82
CA ARG A 95 -2.99 -7.94 2.51
C ARG A 95 -1.51 -7.74 2.28
N SER A 96 -0.71 -8.67 2.73
CA SER A 96 0.69 -8.77 2.33
C SER A 96 0.81 -9.56 1.03
N MET A 97 1.18 -8.88 -0.06
CA MET A 97 1.40 -9.50 -1.37
C MET A 97 2.83 -10.03 -1.52
N LYS A 98 3.77 -9.40 -0.83
CA LYS A 98 5.18 -9.77 -0.76
C LYS A 98 5.72 -9.39 0.60
N ASN A 99 6.47 -10.29 1.20
CA ASN A 99 7.22 -10.01 2.42
C ASN A 99 8.53 -10.79 2.40
N ARG A 100 9.64 -10.08 2.18
CA ARG A 100 10.97 -10.68 2.09
C ARG A 100 11.43 -11.31 3.40
N PHE A 101 10.93 -10.80 4.52
CA PHE A 101 11.39 -11.16 5.87
C PHE A 101 10.37 -11.95 6.69
N GLY A 102 9.22 -12.33 6.12
CA GLY A 102 8.17 -13.02 6.86
C GLY A 102 7.05 -13.58 6.00
N SER A 103 5.97 -13.99 6.66
CA SER A 103 4.77 -14.55 6.04
C SER A 103 3.98 -13.52 5.23
N THR A 104 3.26 -14.00 4.23
CA THR A 104 2.24 -13.24 3.46
C THR A 104 0.82 -13.72 3.72
N SER A 105 0.63 -14.68 4.64
CA SER A 105 -0.69 -15.27 4.93
C SER A 105 -1.56 -14.41 5.85
N GLU A 106 -1.01 -13.39 6.47
CA GLU A 106 -1.73 -12.53 7.39
C GLU A 106 -2.53 -11.46 6.65
N ILE A 107 -3.73 -11.18 7.15
CA ILE A 107 -4.61 -10.12 6.65
C ILE A 107 -5.09 -9.25 7.80
N GLY A 108 -5.24 -7.95 7.54
CA GLY A 108 -5.91 -7.01 8.42
C GLY A 108 -7.27 -6.62 7.87
N ILE A 109 -8.30 -6.64 8.68
CA ILE A 109 -9.65 -6.21 8.30
C ILE A 109 -10.00 -4.96 9.09
N TYR A 110 -10.47 -3.93 8.38
CA TYR A 110 -10.84 -2.64 8.94
C TYR A 110 -12.23 -2.24 8.48
N GLU A 111 -12.98 -1.62 9.37
CA GLU A 111 -14.27 -1.00 9.07
C GLU A 111 -14.07 0.49 8.85
N MET A 112 -14.68 1.03 7.80
CA MET A 112 -14.67 2.46 7.51
C MET A 112 -15.81 3.14 8.26
N LEU A 113 -15.47 3.96 9.24
CA LEU A 113 -16.40 4.79 10.01
C LEU A 113 -16.22 6.27 9.62
N GLN A 114 -17.16 7.11 10.04
CA GLN A 114 -17.01 8.58 9.89
C GLN A 114 -15.77 9.12 10.62
N SER A 115 -15.37 8.47 11.71
CA SER A 115 -14.18 8.81 12.50
C SER A 115 -12.86 8.24 11.94
N GLY A 116 -12.91 7.45 10.88
CA GLY A 116 -11.76 6.77 10.28
C GLY A 116 -11.87 5.25 10.28
N LEU A 117 -10.74 4.56 10.21
CA LEU A 117 -10.66 3.11 10.17
C LEU A 117 -10.66 2.51 11.58
N ARG A 118 -11.50 1.50 11.79
CA ARG A 118 -11.54 0.68 13.01
C ARG A 118 -11.12 -0.74 12.67
N GLN A 119 -10.17 -1.29 13.42
CA GLN A 119 -9.78 -2.69 13.28
C GLN A 119 -10.91 -3.62 13.67
N VAL A 120 -11.12 -4.66 12.86
CA VAL A 120 -12.04 -5.76 13.15
C VAL A 120 -11.23 -6.93 13.70
N THR A 121 -11.45 -7.23 14.98
CA THR A 121 -10.68 -8.26 15.69
C THR A 121 -11.24 -9.67 15.48
N ASN A 122 -12.52 -9.80 15.13
CA ASN A 122 -13.18 -11.09 14.89
C ASN A 122 -13.88 -11.08 13.51
N PRO A 123 -13.19 -11.48 12.43
CA PRO A 123 -13.77 -11.54 11.09
C PRO A 123 -14.98 -12.48 10.96
N SER A 124 -15.06 -13.51 11.80
CA SER A 124 -16.16 -14.48 11.78
C SER A 124 -17.48 -13.85 12.19
N GLU A 125 -17.49 -12.89 13.10
CA GLU A 125 -18.69 -12.15 13.47
C GLU A 125 -19.28 -11.33 12.31
N LEU A 126 -18.41 -10.82 11.42
CA LEU A 126 -18.83 -10.10 10.22
C LEU A 126 -19.58 -11.00 9.23
N LEU A 127 -19.15 -12.24 9.09
CA LEU A 127 -19.80 -13.22 8.21
C LEU A 127 -21.16 -13.63 8.76
N LEU A 128 -21.31 -13.66 10.08
CA LEU A 128 -22.56 -14.02 10.73
C LEU A 128 -23.58 -12.86 10.76
N SER A 129 -23.14 -11.65 11.01
CA SER A 129 -24.02 -10.47 11.09
C SER A 129 -24.63 -10.05 9.76
N ASN A 130 -24.01 -10.39 8.63
CA ASN A 130 -24.56 -10.14 7.30
C ASN A 130 -25.60 -11.18 6.87
N HIS A 131 -25.80 -12.27 7.63
CA HIS A 131 -26.73 -13.35 7.31
C HIS A 131 -28.04 -13.34 8.10
N ASP A 132 -28.22 -12.42 9.03
CA ASP A 132 -29.50 -12.27 9.76
C ASP A 132 -30.65 -11.67 8.91
N GLN A 133 -30.35 -11.29 7.66
CA GLN A 133 -31.37 -10.94 6.67
C GLN A 133 -31.37 -11.99 5.54
N GLU A 134 -32.18 -13.05 5.74
CA GLU A 134 -32.55 -14.05 4.73
C GLU A 134 -31.45 -15.07 4.33
N LEU A 135 -31.33 -16.16 5.08
CA LEU A 135 -31.25 -17.49 4.47
C LEU A 135 -31.06 -18.57 5.56
N SER A 136 -32.08 -19.35 5.79
CA SER A 136 -31.95 -20.63 6.52
C SER A 136 -31.14 -21.59 5.63
N GLY A 137 -29.97 -22.04 6.10
CA GLY A 137 -29.25 -23.16 5.47
C GLY A 137 -27.82 -22.90 5.00
N ILE A 138 -27.05 -22.06 5.65
CA ILE A 138 -25.62 -21.92 5.35
C ILE A 138 -24.79 -22.60 6.44
N ALA A 139 -24.00 -23.60 6.01
CA ALA A 139 -22.98 -24.21 6.85
C ALA A 139 -21.63 -23.50 6.59
N VAL A 140 -20.95 -23.06 7.66
CA VAL A 140 -19.59 -22.54 7.62
C VAL A 140 -18.65 -23.64 8.08
N SER A 141 -17.74 -24.04 7.20
CA SER A 141 -16.65 -24.99 7.51
C SER A 141 -15.38 -24.25 7.89
#